data_eaf61ed552c76cbeed966ab6ff8e463d
#
_entry.id   eaf61ed552c76cbeed966ab6ff8e463d
#
_cell.length_a   1.000
_cell.length_b   1.000
_cell.length_c   1.000
_cell.angle_alpha   90.00
_cell.angle_beta   90.00
_cell.angle_gamma   90.00
#
_symmetry.space_group_name_H-M   'P 1'
#
loop_
_entity.id
_entity.type
_entity.pdbx_description
1 polymer ?
#
loop_
_entity_poly.entity_id
_entity_poly.type
_entity_poly.pdbx_seq_one_letter_code
_entity_poly.pdbx_strand_id
1 'polypeptide(L)'
;MLSPGVGREVAGSPAPAPRAAPAPGEPRANIIEKSDDEILAIATPLWRDLVKYSNEGKYGEFARNFSSSLARAIDQVVAGHQFANSELARNLSDEIDSLGIIRRGEHVTVLYRQRSTKKPGEWLGRLVLGYEDGKVRIFGASIF
;
A
#
# COMPACT_ATOMS: atom_id res chain seq x y z
N MET A 1 -0.31 11.62 -26.00
CA MET A 1 -0.30 11.45 -25.09
C MET A 1 -0.39 11.17 -24.44
N LEU A 2 0.18 11.73 -24.63
CA LEU A 2 0.35 11.64 -23.58
C LEU A 2 0.12 11.80 -23.07
N SER A 3 0.28 12.48 -23.39
CA SER A 3 0.35 12.83 -22.47
C SER A 3 0.32 12.92 -22.14
N PRO A 4 0.40 13.53 -22.58
CA PRO A 4 0.73 13.89 -21.78
C PRO A 4 0.88 13.69 -21.17
N GLY A 5 1.51 14.09 -21.47
CA GLY A 5 1.95 14.08 -20.47
C GLY A 5 2.28 13.73 -20.35
N VAL A 6 2.45 14.18 -20.62
CA VAL A 6 2.88 14.04 -20.03
C VAL A 6 3.10 13.95 -19.82
N GLY A 7 3.25 14.31 -20.37
CA GLY A 7 3.57 14.45 -19.61
C GLY A 7 3.61 14.66 -19.66
N ARG A 8 3.59 15.14 -20.02
CA ARG A 8 3.74 15.61 -19.54
C ARG A 8 4.18 15.58 -19.21
N GLU A 9 4.59 15.88 -19.23
CA GLU A 9 5.13 15.99 -18.40
C GLU A 9 5.82 15.87 -18.40
N VAL A 10 6.17 16.24 -19.18
CA VAL A 10 6.83 16.32 -18.83
C VAL A 10 7.70 16.34 -18.70
N ALA A 11 7.90 16.32 -19.64
CA ALA A 11 8.86 16.46 -19.27
C ALA A 11 9.34 16.61 -18.40
N GLY A 12 10.24 16.25 -18.74
CA GLY A 12 10.63 16.47 -17.50
C GLY A 12 9.72 17.24 -17.08
N SER A 13 9.06 16.91 -16.95
CA SER A 13 8.24 17.75 -16.41
C SER A 13 8.95 18.58 -15.45
N PRO A 14 8.81 19.80 -15.51
CA PRO A 14 9.31 20.64 -14.48
C PRO A 14 8.83 20.12 -13.15
N ALA A 15 9.60 20.30 -12.15
CA ALA A 15 9.16 20.01 -10.83
C ALA A 15 7.82 20.68 -10.62
N PRO A 16 6.88 20.02 -10.00
CA PRO A 16 5.62 20.65 -9.71
C PRO A 16 5.86 21.89 -8.87
N ALA A 17 5.00 22.85 -9.02
CA ALA A 17 5.08 24.03 -8.21
C ALA A 17 5.01 23.65 -6.73
N PRO A 18 5.70 24.37 -5.87
CA PRO A 18 5.60 24.08 -4.45
C PRO A 18 4.15 24.13 -4.00
N ARG A 19 3.80 23.22 -3.16
CA ARG A 19 2.46 23.23 -2.62
C ARG A 19 2.27 24.43 -1.72
N ALA A 20 1.10 24.98 -1.75
CA ALA A 20 0.77 26.03 -0.81
C ALA A 20 0.85 25.48 0.61
N ALA A 21 1.30 26.29 1.53
CA ALA A 21 1.32 25.86 2.91
C ALA A 21 -0.11 25.63 3.38
N PRO A 22 -0.34 24.66 4.25
CA PRO A 22 -1.68 24.46 4.79
C PRO A 22 -2.10 25.64 5.63
N ALA A 23 -3.38 25.87 5.74
CA ALA A 23 -3.89 26.88 6.64
C ALA A 23 -3.48 26.54 8.08
N PRO A 24 -3.33 27.54 8.93
CA PRO A 24 -2.98 27.27 10.32
C PRO A 24 -3.96 26.27 10.94
N GLY A 25 -3.40 25.23 11.59
CA GLY A 25 -4.20 24.20 12.20
C GLY A 25 -4.74 23.16 11.27
N GLU A 26 -4.54 23.32 9.97
CA GLU A 26 -5.00 22.37 8.97
C GLU A 26 -3.92 21.31 8.74
N PRO A 27 -4.22 20.04 8.91
CA PRO A 27 -3.22 19.01 8.70
C PRO A 27 -2.83 18.96 7.24
N ARG A 28 -1.56 18.86 7.00
CA ARG A 28 -1.04 18.66 5.67
C ARG A 28 -0.47 17.25 5.63
N ALA A 29 -1.29 16.34 5.20
CA ALA A 29 -0.92 14.95 5.23
C ALA A 29 -0.87 14.43 3.82
N ASN A 30 0.30 14.51 3.20
CA ASN A 30 0.52 13.90 1.90
C ASN A 30 1.73 12.99 2.00
N ILE A 31 1.48 11.71 1.91
CA ILE A 31 2.50 10.71 2.12
C ILE A 31 3.59 10.76 1.06
N ILE A 32 3.29 11.27 -0.14
CA ILE A 32 4.29 11.35 -1.20
C ILE A 32 5.43 12.32 -0.89
N GLU A 33 5.25 13.18 0.10
CA GLU A 33 6.27 14.16 0.47
C GLU A 33 7.28 13.59 1.46
N LYS A 34 7.04 12.41 1.99
CA LYS A 34 7.96 11.76 2.91
C LYS A 34 9.11 11.11 2.17
N SER A 35 10.23 10.97 2.87
CA SER A 35 11.38 10.26 2.30
C SER A 35 11.09 8.76 2.17
N ASP A 36 11.90 8.06 1.40
CA ASP A 36 11.77 6.62 1.26
C ASP A 36 11.87 5.93 2.62
N ASP A 37 12.82 6.35 3.46
CA ASP A 37 12.98 5.75 4.78
C ASP A 37 11.76 5.97 5.66
N GLU A 38 11.18 7.16 5.61
CA GLU A 38 9.97 7.45 6.36
C GLU A 38 8.78 6.62 5.86
N ILE A 39 8.66 6.47 4.55
CA ILE A 39 7.60 5.67 3.96
C ILE A 39 7.76 4.21 4.37
N LEU A 40 8.97 3.68 4.31
CA LEU A 40 9.22 2.29 4.71
C LEU A 40 8.97 2.08 6.20
N ALA A 41 9.30 3.06 7.02
CA ALA A 41 9.03 2.97 8.46
C ALA A 41 7.53 2.88 8.77
N ILE A 42 6.69 3.43 7.90
CA ILE A 42 5.24 3.32 8.01
C ILE A 42 4.74 2.03 7.36
N ALA A 43 5.21 1.75 6.16
CA ALA A 43 4.68 0.68 5.32
C ALA A 43 5.04 -0.71 5.83
N THR A 44 6.28 -0.90 6.28
CA THR A 44 6.74 -2.24 6.63
C THR A 44 6.00 -2.83 7.83
N PRO A 45 5.74 -2.09 8.93
CA PRO A 45 4.91 -2.64 9.98
C PRO A 45 3.49 -2.98 9.50
N LEU A 46 2.93 -2.18 8.61
CA LEU A 46 1.61 -2.47 8.05
C LEU A 46 1.63 -3.74 7.21
N TRP A 47 2.65 -3.92 6.38
CA TRP A 47 2.77 -5.15 5.58
C TRP A 47 2.95 -6.37 6.48
N ARG A 48 3.75 -6.26 7.53
CA ARG A 48 3.95 -7.37 8.47
C ARG A 48 2.66 -7.73 9.19
N ASP A 49 1.84 -6.75 9.54
CA ASP A 49 0.53 -7.02 10.12
C ASP A 49 -0.38 -7.72 9.12
N LEU A 50 -0.36 -7.30 7.86
CA LEU A 50 -1.12 -7.97 6.81
C LEU A 50 -0.70 -9.43 6.68
N VAL A 51 0.60 -9.69 6.67
CA VAL A 51 1.13 -11.06 6.61
C VAL A 51 0.66 -11.86 7.82
N LYS A 52 0.77 -11.30 9.00
CA LYS A 52 0.37 -11.97 10.24
C LYS A 52 -1.11 -12.37 10.21
N TYR A 53 -1.98 -11.41 9.92
CA TYR A 53 -3.41 -11.68 9.94
C TYR A 53 -3.86 -12.52 8.76
N SER A 54 -3.14 -12.42 7.63
CA SER A 54 -3.35 -13.31 6.50
C SER A 54 -3.08 -14.75 6.92
N ASN A 55 -1.93 -14.99 7.55
CA ASN A 55 -1.56 -16.32 7.99
C ASN A 55 -2.53 -16.87 9.03
N GLU A 56 -3.10 -16.01 9.86
CA GLU A 56 -4.05 -16.42 10.90
C GLU A 56 -5.48 -16.56 10.36
N GLY A 57 -5.72 -16.15 9.14
CA GLY A 57 -7.04 -16.20 8.54
C GLY A 57 -8.02 -15.19 9.14
N LYS A 58 -7.51 -14.09 9.69
CA LYS A 58 -8.33 -13.10 10.38
C LYS A 58 -8.57 -11.90 9.46
N TYR A 59 -9.55 -12.03 8.59
CA TYR A 59 -9.80 -11.01 7.59
C TYR A 59 -10.20 -9.66 8.20
N GLY A 60 -10.99 -9.64 9.25
CA GLY A 60 -11.40 -8.39 9.88
C GLY A 60 -10.21 -7.58 10.38
N GLU A 61 -9.24 -8.25 10.99
CA GLU A 61 -8.03 -7.59 11.46
C GLU A 61 -7.10 -7.23 10.32
N PHE A 62 -7.04 -8.09 9.30
CA PHE A 62 -6.30 -7.82 8.08
C PHE A 62 -6.77 -6.52 7.43
N ALA A 63 -8.08 -6.28 7.41
CA ALA A 63 -8.67 -5.12 6.74
C ALA A 63 -8.80 -3.88 7.64
N ARG A 64 -8.31 -3.96 8.86
CA ARG A 64 -8.52 -2.90 9.86
C ARG A 64 -8.05 -1.52 9.41
N ASN A 65 -6.98 -1.45 8.66
CA ASN A 65 -6.39 -0.19 8.21
C ASN A 65 -6.74 0.17 6.77
N PHE A 66 -7.74 -0.48 6.19
CA PHE A 66 -8.16 -0.19 4.83
C PHE A 66 -8.84 1.17 4.77
N SER A 67 -8.62 1.88 3.67
CA SER A 67 -9.34 3.10 3.40
C SER A 67 -10.83 2.81 3.22
N SER A 68 -11.67 3.83 3.35
CA SER A 68 -13.11 3.67 3.15
C SER A 68 -13.42 3.15 1.75
N SER A 69 -12.70 3.66 0.75
CA SER A 69 -12.94 3.24 -0.63
C SER A 69 -12.57 1.78 -0.86
N LEU A 70 -11.45 1.34 -0.29
CA LEU A 70 -11.04 -0.05 -0.43
C LEU A 70 -12.01 -0.97 0.31
N ALA A 71 -12.41 -0.60 1.52
CA ALA A 71 -13.35 -1.38 2.30
C ALA A 71 -14.69 -1.55 1.58
N ARG A 72 -15.17 -0.48 0.93
CA ARG A 72 -16.43 -0.54 0.19
C ARG A 72 -16.36 -1.36 -1.09
N ALA A 73 -15.17 -1.45 -1.67
CA ALA A 73 -14.98 -2.17 -2.93
C ALA A 73 -14.93 -3.68 -2.75
N ILE A 74 -14.82 -4.16 -1.52
CA ILE A 74 -14.62 -5.57 -1.23
C ILE A 74 -15.86 -6.14 -0.54
N ASP A 75 -16.39 -7.24 -1.08
CA ASP A 75 -17.43 -8.01 -0.40
C ASP A 75 -16.74 -8.82 0.69
N GLN A 76 -17.02 -8.45 1.94
CA GLN A 76 -16.32 -9.04 3.09
C GLN A 76 -16.57 -10.54 3.24
N VAL A 77 -17.75 -11.01 2.89
CA VAL A 77 -18.07 -12.43 3.00
C VAL A 77 -17.27 -13.23 1.99
N VAL A 78 -17.29 -12.78 0.73
CA VAL A 78 -16.55 -13.46 -0.34
C VAL A 78 -15.06 -13.39 -0.07
N ALA A 79 -14.56 -12.21 0.30
CA ALA A 79 -13.14 -12.04 0.59
C ALA A 79 -12.70 -12.91 1.76
N GLY A 80 -13.51 -13.00 2.79
CA GLY A 80 -13.20 -13.84 3.96
C GLY A 80 -13.09 -15.30 3.58
N HIS A 81 -14.00 -15.79 2.74
CA HIS A 81 -13.95 -17.18 2.28
C HIS A 81 -12.71 -17.44 1.41
N GLN A 82 -12.42 -16.55 0.47
CA GLN A 82 -11.25 -16.69 -0.37
C GLN A 82 -9.97 -16.67 0.46
N PHE A 83 -9.92 -15.80 1.43
CA PHE A 83 -8.79 -15.63 2.32
C PHE A 83 -8.55 -16.91 3.13
N ALA A 84 -9.59 -17.44 3.74
CA ALA A 84 -9.50 -18.61 4.59
C ALA A 84 -9.06 -19.85 3.79
N ASN A 85 -9.38 -19.89 2.51
CA ASN A 85 -9.10 -21.05 1.67
C ASN A 85 -7.88 -20.89 0.78
N SER A 86 -7.17 -19.77 0.86
CA SER A 86 -5.99 -19.54 0.04
C SER A 86 -4.75 -20.12 0.72
N GLU A 87 -4.15 -21.11 0.09
CA GLU A 87 -2.92 -21.69 0.61
C GLU A 87 -1.80 -20.64 0.65
N LEU A 88 -1.69 -19.83 -0.38
CA LEU A 88 -0.68 -18.79 -0.39
C LEU A 88 -0.93 -17.76 0.73
N ALA A 89 -2.15 -17.26 0.84
CA ALA A 89 -2.47 -16.24 1.82
C ALA A 89 -2.27 -16.70 3.27
N ARG A 90 -2.35 -18.00 3.53
CA ARG A 90 -2.23 -18.56 4.87
C ARG A 90 -0.83 -19.03 5.20
N ASN A 91 0.13 -18.88 4.28
CA ASN A 91 1.49 -19.39 4.46
C ASN A 91 2.53 -18.42 3.93
N LEU A 92 2.42 -17.15 4.33
CA LEU A 92 3.37 -16.12 3.92
C LEU A 92 4.54 -16.08 4.88
N SER A 93 5.75 -15.92 4.32
CA SER A 93 6.97 -15.83 5.12
C SER A 93 7.13 -14.43 5.70
N ASP A 94 7.75 -14.34 6.88
CA ASP A 94 8.13 -13.06 7.47
C ASP A 94 9.32 -12.43 6.77
N GLU A 95 10.03 -13.21 5.96
CA GLU A 95 11.20 -12.71 5.26
C GLU A 95 10.78 -11.94 4.04
N ILE A 96 10.91 -10.63 4.09
CA ILE A 96 10.51 -9.74 3.01
C ILE A 96 11.67 -8.81 2.69
N ASP A 97 11.73 -8.36 1.44
CA ASP A 97 12.65 -7.33 1.01
C ASP A 97 11.87 -6.21 0.36
N SER A 98 12.22 -4.96 0.67
CA SER A 98 11.61 -3.84 -0.05
C SER A 98 12.31 -3.70 -1.39
N LEU A 99 11.53 -3.55 -2.45
CA LEU A 99 12.04 -3.46 -3.81
C LEU A 99 12.01 -2.05 -4.38
N GLY A 100 11.18 -1.20 -3.83
CA GLY A 100 11.09 0.17 -4.29
C GLY A 100 9.80 0.82 -3.90
N ILE A 101 9.71 2.11 -4.18
CA ILE A 101 8.55 2.94 -3.86
C ILE A 101 8.21 3.74 -5.11
N ILE A 102 6.93 3.74 -5.45
CA ILE A 102 6.40 4.54 -6.54
C ILE A 102 5.48 5.59 -5.95
N ARG A 103 5.69 6.84 -6.32
CA ARG A 103 4.84 7.94 -5.89
C ARG A 103 3.98 8.37 -7.05
N ARG A 104 2.67 8.42 -6.81
CA ARG A 104 1.73 8.80 -7.88
C ARG A 104 0.51 9.47 -7.27
N GLY A 105 0.22 10.70 -7.70
CA GLY A 105 -0.90 11.44 -7.14
C GLY A 105 -0.69 11.71 -5.67
N GLU A 106 -1.58 11.19 -4.85
CA GLU A 106 -1.49 11.35 -3.40
C GLU A 106 -1.20 10.04 -2.70
N HIS A 107 -0.71 9.06 -3.45
CA HIS A 107 -0.47 7.73 -2.91
C HIS A 107 0.96 7.29 -3.17
N VAL A 108 1.45 6.42 -2.31
CA VAL A 108 2.69 5.71 -2.55
C VAL A 108 2.38 4.23 -2.69
N THR A 109 3.09 3.58 -3.61
CA THR A 109 3.02 2.13 -3.76
C THR A 109 4.37 1.59 -3.34
N VAL A 110 4.36 0.77 -2.30
CA VAL A 110 5.58 0.13 -1.81
C VAL A 110 5.59 -1.30 -2.32
N LEU A 111 6.71 -1.71 -2.89
CA LEU A 111 6.86 -3.02 -3.49
C LEU A 111 7.75 -3.88 -2.62
N TYR A 112 7.31 -5.11 -2.36
CA TYR A 112 8.04 -6.06 -1.53
C TYR A 112 8.26 -7.36 -2.30
N ARG A 113 9.40 -7.99 -2.04
CA ARG A 113 9.59 -9.39 -2.42
C ARG A 113 9.04 -10.22 -1.28
N GLN A 114 8.03 -11.02 -1.58
CA GLN A 114 7.33 -11.84 -0.60
C GLN A 114 7.59 -13.31 -0.93
N ARG A 115 7.79 -14.12 0.10
CA ARG A 115 7.98 -15.56 -0.07
C ARG A 115 6.90 -16.31 0.70
N SER A 116 6.72 -17.57 0.33
CA SER A 116 5.81 -18.47 1.03
C SER A 116 6.62 -19.43 1.88
N THR A 117 6.05 -19.86 3.01
CA THR A 117 6.67 -20.88 3.85
C THR A 117 6.47 -22.28 3.27
N LYS A 118 5.54 -22.43 2.31
CA LYS A 118 5.20 -23.75 1.76
C LYS A 118 5.54 -23.91 0.29
N LYS A 119 5.46 -22.83 -0.49
CA LYS A 119 5.71 -22.90 -1.93
C LYS A 119 7.03 -22.24 -2.27
N PRO A 120 7.88 -22.86 -3.08
CA PRO A 120 9.10 -22.19 -3.53
C PRO A 120 8.76 -21.07 -4.49
N GLY A 121 9.66 -20.08 -4.56
CA GLY A 121 9.49 -18.96 -5.46
C GLY A 121 9.31 -17.65 -4.74
N GLU A 122 9.10 -16.62 -5.53
CA GLU A 122 8.96 -15.26 -5.02
C GLU A 122 7.73 -14.61 -5.62
N TRP A 123 7.11 -13.76 -4.84
CA TRP A 123 5.91 -13.02 -5.25
C TRP A 123 6.16 -11.54 -5.07
N LEU A 124 5.44 -10.75 -5.86
CA LEU A 124 5.47 -9.30 -5.72
C LEU A 124 4.35 -8.88 -4.76
N GLY A 125 4.75 -8.32 -3.63
CA GLY A 125 3.81 -7.70 -2.71
C GLY A 125 3.66 -6.24 -3.06
N ARG A 126 2.43 -5.74 -3.10
CA ARG A 126 2.15 -4.37 -3.43
C ARG A 126 1.24 -3.77 -2.37
N LEU A 127 1.71 -2.67 -1.78
CA LEU A 127 0.97 -1.97 -0.73
C LEU A 127 0.80 -0.51 -1.14
N VAL A 128 -0.43 -0.07 -1.30
CA VAL A 128 -0.73 1.31 -1.67
C VAL A 128 -1.21 2.05 -0.45
N LEU A 129 -0.55 3.14 -0.12
CA LEU A 129 -0.85 3.94 1.07
C LEU A 129 -1.18 5.37 0.70
N GLY A 130 -2.04 5.97 1.48
CA GLY A 130 -2.38 7.37 1.38
C GLY A 130 -2.95 7.83 2.70
N TYR A 131 -3.34 9.10 2.74
CA TYR A 131 -3.98 9.66 3.94
C TYR A 131 -5.49 9.70 3.74
N GLU A 132 -6.21 9.39 4.83
CA GLU A 132 -7.64 9.54 4.90
C GLU A 132 -7.94 10.04 6.31
N ASP A 133 -8.58 11.19 6.41
CA ASP A 133 -8.94 11.81 7.70
C ASP A 133 -7.71 11.98 8.59
N GLY A 134 -6.60 12.37 8.00
CA GLY A 134 -5.37 12.65 8.75
C GLY A 134 -4.59 11.41 9.17
N LYS A 135 -5.00 10.24 8.75
CA LYS A 135 -4.34 8.98 9.11
C LYS A 135 -3.92 8.22 7.87
N VAL A 136 -2.81 7.52 7.97
CA VAL A 136 -2.37 6.63 6.89
C VAL A 136 -3.34 5.45 6.82
N ARG A 137 -3.82 5.18 5.60
CA ARG A 137 -4.70 4.06 5.34
C ARG A 137 -4.19 3.28 4.15
N ILE A 138 -4.64 2.02 4.06
CA ILE A 138 -4.28 1.13 2.96
C ILE A 138 -5.33 1.29 1.87
N PHE A 139 -4.89 1.70 0.68
CA PHE A 139 -5.75 1.89 -0.47
C PHE A 139 -5.67 0.71 -1.44
N GLY A 140 -4.70 -0.17 -1.26
CA GLY A 140 -4.59 -1.40 -2.03
C GLY A 140 -3.55 -2.31 -1.41
N ALA A 141 -3.79 -3.61 -1.49
CA ALA A 141 -2.85 -4.62 -1.03
C ALA A 141 -3.05 -5.86 -1.88
N SER A 142 -1.97 -6.35 -2.48
CA SER A 142 -2.07 -7.50 -3.38
C SER A 142 -0.73 -8.22 -3.45
N ILE A 143 -0.82 -9.47 -3.88
CA ILE A 143 0.35 -10.32 -4.12
C ILE A 143 0.16 -10.95 -5.50
N PHE A 144 1.21 -10.89 -6.30
CA PHE A 144 1.19 -11.46 -7.66
C PHE A 144 2.19 -12.56 -7.83
#